data_038344aaf6918407d95a2c2ad071df9c
#
_entry.id   038344aaf6918407d95a2c2ad071df9c
#
_cell.length_a   1.000
_cell.length_b   1.000
_cell.length_c   1.000
_cell.angle_alpha   90.00
_cell.angle_beta   90.00
_cell.angle_gamma   90.00
#
_symmetry.space_group_name_H-M   'P 1'
#
loop_
_entity.id
_entity.type
_entity.pdbx_description
1 polymer ?
#
loop_
_entity_poly.entity_id
_entity_poly.type
_entity_poly.pdbx_seq_one_letter_code
_entity_poly.pdbx_strand_id
1 'polypeptide(L)'
;MIILDVHYSSKTNEWSTPQDFFDELDKEFNFTLDPCSTSENAKCAKYFTVEDDGLKQDWSNDVVFMNPPYGREIKHWIKKAYEESLNGATVVCLIPSRTDTIYWHDYIFGKADDIRFVRGRLKFGGSKNSAPFPSAVVIYKKE
;
A
#
# COMPACT_ATOMS: atom_id res chain seq x y z
N MET A 1 14.07 18.11 19.71
CA MET A 1 13.92 16.67 19.67
C MET A 1 12.52 16.26 19.23
N ILE A 2 11.53 16.76 19.87
CA ILE A 2 10.13 16.45 19.55
C ILE A 2 9.78 16.84 18.12
N ILE A 3 10.25 17.99 17.67
CA ILE A 3 9.99 18.45 16.30
C ILE A 3 10.62 17.50 15.30
N LEU A 4 11.82 17.03 15.59
CA LEU A 4 12.48 16.05 14.74
C LEU A 4 11.72 14.75 14.73
N ASP A 5 11.13 14.38 15.86
CA ASP A 5 10.34 13.15 15.95
C ASP A 5 9.07 13.24 15.08
N VAL A 6 8.46 14.40 14.98
CA VAL A 6 7.29 14.59 14.13
C VAL A 6 7.66 14.38 12.67
N HIS A 7 8.72 15.00 12.20
CA HIS A 7 9.23 14.77 10.85
C HIS A 7 9.63 13.32 10.66
N TYR A 8 10.28 12.78 11.63
CA TYR A 8 10.77 11.44 11.61
C TYR A 8 9.62 10.43 11.49
N SER A 9 8.56 10.64 12.27
CA SER A 9 7.38 9.79 12.22
C SER A 9 6.75 9.80 10.82
N SER A 10 6.66 10.97 10.19
CA SER A 10 6.14 11.09 8.85
C SER A 10 6.99 10.27 7.86
N LYS A 11 8.31 10.38 7.98
CA LYS A 11 9.22 9.62 7.11
C LYS A 11 9.16 8.12 7.39
N THR A 12 9.02 7.72 8.66
CA THR A 12 8.97 6.31 9.03
C THR A 12 7.65 5.65 8.63
N ASN A 13 6.62 6.44 8.34
CA ASN A 13 5.34 5.91 7.85
C ASN A 13 5.30 5.80 6.32
N GLU A 14 6.28 6.36 5.63
CA GLU A 14 6.36 6.35 4.18
C GLU A 14 7.49 5.44 3.74
N TRP A 15 7.13 4.23 3.37
CA TRP A 15 8.09 3.19 3.02
C TRP A 15 8.02 2.93 1.52
N SER A 16 8.92 3.56 0.76
CA SER A 16 8.94 3.43 -0.71
C SER A 16 9.22 1.98 -1.11
N THR A 17 8.38 1.45 -1.95
CA THR A 17 8.49 0.06 -2.41
C THR A 17 9.80 -0.17 -3.16
N PRO A 18 10.55 -1.25 -2.87
CA PRO A 18 11.69 -1.62 -3.70
C PRO A 18 11.25 -1.84 -5.14
N GLN A 19 12.01 -1.30 -6.08
CA GLN A 19 11.61 -1.33 -7.49
C GLN A 19 11.50 -2.76 -8.04
N ASP A 20 12.43 -3.62 -7.67
CA ASP A 20 12.40 -5.01 -8.15
C ASP A 20 11.18 -5.76 -7.62
N PHE A 21 10.78 -5.50 -6.39
CA PHE A 21 9.58 -6.10 -5.82
C PHE A 21 8.32 -5.64 -6.56
N PHE A 22 8.23 -4.34 -6.83
CA PHE A 22 7.13 -3.80 -7.62
C PHE A 22 7.09 -4.39 -9.01
N ASP A 23 8.26 -4.48 -9.67
CA ASP A 23 8.33 -4.98 -11.04
C ASP A 23 7.82 -6.41 -11.15
N GLU A 24 8.10 -7.27 -10.18
CA GLU A 24 7.58 -8.63 -10.17
C GLU A 24 6.06 -8.67 -10.07
N LEU A 25 5.49 -7.86 -9.20
CA LEU A 25 4.03 -7.78 -9.09
C LEU A 25 3.42 -7.16 -10.35
N ASP A 26 4.09 -6.17 -10.93
CA ASP A 26 3.60 -5.50 -12.13
C ASP A 26 3.53 -6.43 -13.34
N LYS A 27 4.41 -7.41 -13.42
CA LYS A 27 4.33 -8.45 -14.44
C LYS A 27 3.03 -9.24 -14.37
N GLU A 28 2.55 -9.44 -13.17
CA GLU A 28 1.31 -10.21 -12.95
C GLU A 28 0.06 -9.34 -13.16
N PHE A 29 0.06 -8.12 -12.66
CA PHE A 29 -1.15 -7.32 -12.57
C PHE A 29 -1.27 -6.19 -13.61
N ASN A 30 -0.16 -5.69 -14.14
CA ASN A 30 -0.12 -4.53 -15.05
C ASN A 30 -0.80 -3.32 -14.42
N PHE A 31 -0.19 -2.78 -13.40
CA PHE A 31 -0.75 -1.68 -12.60
C PHE A 31 -0.96 -0.41 -13.41
N THR A 32 -2.05 0.28 -13.14
CA THR A 32 -2.41 1.53 -13.82
C THR A 32 -2.50 2.72 -12.88
N LEU A 33 -2.54 2.52 -11.57
CA LEU A 33 -2.67 3.60 -10.59
C LEU A 33 -1.84 3.33 -9.35
N ASP A 34 -1.14 4.36 -8.89
CA ASP A 34 -0.47 4.42 -7.60
C ASP A 34 -1.12 5.55 -6.78
N PRO A 35 -2.04 5.25 -5.84
CA PRO A 35 -2.89 6.29 -5.24
C PRO A 35 -2.26 7.01 -4.05
N CYS A 36 -1.08 6.62 -3.60
CA CYS A 36 -0.43 7.24 -2.44
C CYS A 36 1.08 7.31 -2.65
N SER A 37 1.49 8.31 -3.41
CA SER A 37 2.90 8.50 -3.75
C SER A 37 3.23 9.97 -3.89
N THR A 38 4.50 10.23 -4.18
CA THR A 38 4.97 11.55 -4.61
C THR A 38 5.32 11.47 -6.09
N SER A 39 5.58 12.62 -6.71
CA SER A 39 6.02 12.64 -8.11
C SER A 39 7.37 11.93 -8.29
N GLU A 40 8.18 11.88 -7.22
CA GLU A 40 9.51 11.27 -7.28
C GLU A 40 9.46 9.75 -7.12
N ASN A 41 8.51 9.23 -6.34
CA ASN A 41 8.48 7.79 -6.05
C ASN A 41 7.28 7.05 -6.65
N ALA A 42 6.47 7.71 -7.47
CA ALA A 42 5.31 7.09 -8.08
C ALA A 42 5.72 5.90 -8.95
N LYS A 43 5.00 4.80 -8.79
CA LYS A 43 5.28 3.56 -9.51
C LYS A 43 4.51 3.45 -10.82
N CYS A 44 3.50 4.28 -11.02
CA CYS A 44 2.66 4.28 -12.21
C CYS A 44 2.62 5.67 -12.83
N ALA A 45 2.29 5.74 -14.11
CA ALA A 45 2.12 7.03 -14.80
C ALA A 45 0.97 7.83 -14.19
N LYS A 46 -0.11 7.15 -13.83
CA LYS A 46 -1.21 7.76 -13.10
C LYS A 46 -0.98 7.57 -11.61
N TYR A 47 -0.98 8.65 -10.85
CA TYR A 47 -0.74 8.58 -9.41
C TYR A 47 -1.43 9.74 -8.70
N PHE A 48 -1.66 9.58 -7.41
CA PHE A 48 -2.20 10.64 -6.56
C PHE A 48 -1.21 10.96 -5.47
N THR A 49 -1.01 12.25 -5.23
CA THR A 49 -0.15 12.77 -4.17
C THR A 49 -1.00 13.15 -2.95
N VAL A 50 -0.36 13.62 -1.89
CA VAL A 50 -1.07 14.10 -0.70
C VAL A 50 -2.05 15.22 -1.07
N GLU A 51 -1.64 16.10 -1.96
CA GLU A 51 -2.50 17.21 -2.42
C GLU A 51 -3.73 16.72 -3.15
N ASP A 52 -3.61 15.63 -3.89
CA ASP A 52 -4.75 15.03 -4.60
C ASP A 52 -5.69 14.30 -3.65
N ASP A 53 -5.17 13.81 -2.54
CA ASP A 53 -5.87 12.98 -1.57
C ASP A 53 -6.47 11.72 -2.20
N GLY A 54 -5.62 10.70 -2.35
CA GLY A 54 -6.02 9.44 -2.98
C GLY A 54 -7.23 8.78 -2.33
N LEU A 55 -7.47 9.02 -1.03
CA LEU A 55 -8.64 8.47 -0.34
C LEU A 55 -9.95 9.04 -0.86
N LYS A 56 -9.92 10.21 -1.47
CA LYS A 56 -11.12 10.87 -2.02
C LYS A 56 -11.30 10.65 -3.52
N GLN A 57 -10.35 9.96 -4.15
CA GLN A 57 -10.38 9.76 -5.59
C GLN A 57 -11.07 8.45 -5.96
N ASP A 58 -11.48 8.36 -7.21
CA ASP A 58 -12.12 7.16 -7.77
C ASP A 58 -11.04 6.23 -8.32
N TRP A 59 -11.03 4.98 -7.88
CA TRP A 59 -10.08 3.96 -8.39
C TRP A 59 -10.79 2.89 -9.22
N SER A 60 -12.09 3.02 -9.45
CA SER A 60 -12.94 1.92 -9.92
C SER A 60 -12.53 1.31 -11.27
N ASN A 61 -11.86 2.09 -12.11
CA ASN A 61 -11.45 1.61 -13.44
C ASN A 61 -9.98 1.21 -13.50
N ASP A 62 -9.32 1.12 -12.36
CA ASP A 62 -7.88 0.93 -12.33
C ASP A 62 -7.47 -0.43 -11.75
N VAL A 63 -6.27 -0.83 -12.09
CA VAL A 63 -5.53 -1.88 -11.40
C VAL A 63 -4.52 -1.15 -10.53
N VAL A 64 -4.74 -1.22 -9.22
CA VAL A 64 -4.11 -0.32 -8.26
C VAL A 64 -2.99 -1.03 -7.50
N PHE A 65 -1.82 -0.41 -7.44
CA PHE A 65 -0.78 -0.79 -6.51
C PHE A 65 -0.78 0.21 -5.37
N MET A 66 -1.12 -0.24 -4.17
CA MET A 66 -1.25 0.63 -3.01
C MET A 66 -0.24 0.25 -1.93
N ASN A 67 0.74 1.13 -1.72
CA ASN A 67 1.63 1.06 -0.58
C ASN A 67 1.34 2.31 0.27
N PRO A 68 0.40 2.22 1.22
CA PRO A 68 -0.09 3.39 1.93
C PRO A 68 0.88 3.87 3.00
N PRO A 69 0.68 5.08 3.54
CA PRO A 69 1.39 5.46 4.76
C PRO A 69 1.05 4.47 5.87
N TYR A 70 2.07 4.00 6.58
CA TYR A 70 1.87 3.09 7.70
C TYR A 70 1.61 3.92 8.96
N GLY A 71 0.95 3.33 9.94
CA GLY A 71 0.56 4.02 11.15
C GLY A 71 -0.96 4.12 11.25
N ARG A 72 -1.46 5.21 11.84
CA ARG A 72 -2.89 5.34 12.13
C ARG A 72 -3.78 5.41 10.90
N GLU A 73 -3.26 5.91 9.80
CA GLU A 73 -4.06 6.12 8.60
C GLU A 73 -4.25 4.87 7.78
N ILE A 74 -3.46 3.84 8.00
CA ILE A 74 -3.49 2.64 7.16
C ILE A 74 -4.89 2.01 7.10
N LYS A 75 -5.63 2.05 8.18
CA LYS A 75 -6.98 1.48 8.22
C LYS A 75 -7.92 2.13 7.19
N HIS A 76 -7.76 3.42 6.95
CA HIS A 76 -8.58 4.14 5.97
C HIS A 76 -8.23 3.71 4.55
N TRP A 77 -6.95 3.48 4.29
CA TRP A 77 -6.49 3.03 2.99
C TRP A 77 -6.94 1.60 2.68
N ILE A 78 -6.90 0.72 3.68
CA ILE A 78 -7.36 -0.66 3.50
C ILE A 78 -8.88 -0.69 3.28
N LYS A 79 -9.63 0.09 4.05
CA LYS A 79 -11.07 0.21 3.83
C LYS A 79 -11.37 0.70 2.41
N LYS A 80 -10.65 1.72 1.97
CA LYS A 80 -10.79 2.27 0.62
C LYS A 80 -10.50 1.20 -0.44
N ALA A 81 -9.42 0.43 -0.26
CA ALA A 81 -9.05 -0.62 -1.19
C ALA A 81 -10.18 -1.65 -1.34
N TYR A 82 -10.73 -2.07 -0.22
CA TYR A 82 -11.84 -3.02 -0.23
C TYR A 82 -13.06 -2.43 -0.95
N GLU A 83 -13.45 -1.22 -0.59
CA GLU A 83 -14.63 -0.57 -1.18
C GLU A 83 -14.48 -0.36 -2.68
N GLU A 84 -13.30 0.07 -3.13
CA GLU A 84 -13.07 0.30 -4.55
C GLU A 84 -13.07 -1.00 -5.34
N SER A 85 -12.66 -2.11 -4.74
CA SER A 85 -12.74 -3.41 -5.41
C SER A 85 -14.19 -3.83 -5.63
N LEU A 86 -15.09 -3.44 -4.76
CA LEU A 86 -16.52 -3.67 -4.95
C LEU A 86 -17.08 -2.82 -6.11
N ASN A 87 -16.40 -1.73 -6.44
CA ASN A 87 -16.79 -0.82 -7.52
C ASN A 87 -16.03 -1.05 -8.81
N GLY A 88 -15.27 -2.13 -8.91
CA GLY A 88 -14.62 -2.52 -10.16
C GLY A 88 -13.11 -2.44 -10.21
N ALA A 89 -12.46 -1.95 -9.17
CA ALA A 89 -10.99 -1.90 -9.12
C ALA A 89 -10.41 -3.26 -8.73
N THR A 90 -9.21 -3.55 -9.22
CA THR A 90 -8.36 -4.57 -8.61
C THR A 90 -7.33 -3.82 -7.79
N VAL A 91 -7.20 -4.13 -6.50
CA VAL A 91 -6.27 -3.42 -5.62
C VAL A 91 -5.30 -4.39 -4.98
N VAL A 92 -4.02 -4.14 -5.18
CA VAL A 92 -2.93 -4.92 -4.60
C VAL A 92 -2.23 -4.04 -3.59
N CYS A 93 -2.25 -4.47 -2.32
CA CYS A 93 -1.76 -3.67 -1.20
C CYS A 93 -0.48 -4.28 -0.64
N LEU A 94 0.54 -3.45 -0.46
CA LEU A 94 1.75 -3.84 0.26
C LEU A 94 1.70 -3.19 1.65
N ILE A 95 1.60 -4.01 2.69
CA ILE A 95 1.39 -3.52 4.06
C ILE A 95 2.14 -4.39 5.06
N PRO A 96 2.38 -3.88 6.28
CA PRO A 96 2.92 -4.72 7.35
C PRO A 96 1.94 -5.82 7.74
N SER A 97 2.48 -7.02 8.05
CA SER A 97 1.66 -8.18 8.43
C SER A 97 1.26 -8.13 9.90
N ARG A 98 0.64 -7.04 10.32
CA ARG A 98 0.21 -6.85 11.71
C ARG A 98 -1.17 -7.45 11.92
N THR A 99 -1.24 -8.75 11.93
CA THR A 99 -2.47 -9.54 11.85
C THR A 99 -3.35 -9.46 13.10
N ASP A 100 -2.87 -8.85 14.17
CA ASP A 100 -3.66 -8.61 15.38
C ASP A 100 -4.47 -7.32 15.34
N THR A 101 -4.30 -6.51 14.29
CA THR A 101 -4.97 -5.22 14.19
C THR A 101 -6.42 -5.34 13.74
N ILE A 102 -7.20 -4.32 14.10
CA ILE A 102 -8.63 -4.29 13.75
C ILE A 102 -8.82 -4.30 12.24
N TYR A 103 -8.01 -3.54 11.48
CA TYR A 103 -8.21 -3.47 10.04
C TYR A 103 -7.90 -4.79 9.33
N TRP A 104 -7.00 -5.62 9.88
CA TRP A 104 -6.79 -6.96 9.35
C TRP A 104 -8.04 -7.82 9.52
N HIS A 105 -8.69 -7.72 10.66
CA HIS A 105 -9.89 -8.53 10.96
C HIS A 105 -11.13 -7.98 10.28
N ASP A 106 -11.26 -6.65 10.16
CA ASP A 106 -12.46 -6.05 9.58
C ASP A 106 -12.46 -6.05 8.05
N TYR A 107 -11.30 -5.89 7.42
CA TYR A 107 -11.25 -5.65 5.97
C TYR A 107 -10.38 -6.62 5.18
N ILE A 108 -9.58 -7.45 5.81
CA ILE A 108 -8.67 -8.35 5.11
C ILE A 108 -9.10 -9.81 5.26
N PHE A 109 -9.11 -10.32 6.48
CA PHE A 109 -9.52 -11.71 6.70
C PHE A 109 -10.98 -11.90 6.29
N GLY A 110 -11.22 -12.86 5.39
CA GLY A 110 -12.56 -13.15 4.91
C GLY A 110 -13.07 -12.23 3.82
N LYS A 111 -12.34 -11.18 3.46
CA LYS A 111 -12.74 -10.23 2.42
C LYS A 111 -11.74 -10.12 1.28
N ALA A 112 -10.44 -10.25 1.55
CA ALA A 112 -9.44 -10.25 0.50
C ALA A 112 -9.52 -11.54 -0.31
N ASP A 113 -9.24 -11.44 -1.59
CA ASP A 113 -9.23 -12.60 -2.48
C ASP A 113 -7.98 -13.43 -2.30
N ASP A 114 -6.87 -12.80 -1.95
CA ASP A 114 -5.61 -13.49 -1.73
C ASP A 114 -4.75 -12.69 -0.75
N ILE A 115 -3.96 -13.40 0.04
CA ILE A 115 -2.99 -12.80 0.97
C ILE A 115 -1.69 -13.56 0.78
N ARG A 116 -0.64 -12.85 0.39
CA ARG A 116 0.68 -13.43 0.19
C ARG A 116 1.63 -12.85 1.21
N PHE A 117 2.17 -13.68 2.08
CA PHE A 117 3.15 -13.23 3.06
C PHE A 117 4.54 -13.23 2.43
N VAL A 118 5.23 -12.11 2.55
CA VAL A 118 6.55 -11.94 1.95
C VAL A 118 7.58 -12.69 2.79
N ARG A 119 8.36 -13.54 2.13
CA ARG A 119 9.45 -14.23 2.80
C ARG A 119 10.57 -13.25 3.12
N GLY A 120 11.03 -13.25 4.37
CA GLY A 120 12.03 -12.30 4.81
C GLY A 120 11.45 -10.90 4.95
N ARG A 121 12.32 -9.91 5.09
CA ARG A 121 11.90 -8.53 5.26
C ARG A 121 12.43 -7.68 4.13
N LEU A 122 11.57 -6.79 3.62
CA LEU A 122 11.91 -5.91 2.51
C LEU A 122 12.86 -4.81 2.95
N LYS A 123 13.65 -4.31 2.02
CA LYS A 123 14.52 -3.17 2.21
C LYS A 123 13.91 -1.98 1.47
N PHE A 124 13.07 -1.26 2.16
CA PHE A 124 12.34 -0.14 1.58
C PHE A 124 13.25 1.04 1.27
N GLY A 125 12.90 1.81 0.24
CA GLY A 125 13.55 3.07 -0.07
C GLY A 125 15.03 2.99 -0.34
N GLY A 126 15.53 1.84 -0.81
CA GLY A 126 16.96 1.66 -1.03
C GLY A 126 17.79 1.54 0.24
N SER A 127 17.14 1.34 1.39
CA SER A 127 17.82 1.16 2.67
C SER A 127 18.69 -0.09 2.66
N LYS A 128 19.83 -0.02 3.34
CA LYS A 128 20.68 -1.19 3.55
C LYS A 128 20.09 -2.15 4.57
N ASN A 129 19.19 -1.65 5.43
CA ASN A 129 18.61 -2.45 6.50
C ASN A 129 17.24 -2.95 6.12
N SER A 130 16.91 -4.15 6.61
CA SER A 130 15.58 -4.72 6.47
C SER A 130 14.58 -3.94 7.30
N ALA A 131 13.32 -3.95 6.86
CA ALA A 131 12.24 -3.33 7.61
C ALA A 131 12.11 -3.98 9.00
N PRO A 132 11.66 -3.22 10.00
CA PRO A 132 11.46 -3.76 11.35
C PRO A 132 10.18 -4.60 11.48
N PHE A 133 9.52 -4.90 10.39
CA PHE A 133 8.27 -5.65 10.38
C PHE A 133 8.22 -6.57 9.16
N PRO A 134 7.48 -7.67 9.24
CA PRO A 134 7.20 -8.48 8.06
C PRO A 134 6.14 -7.81 7.18
N SER A 135 6.11 -8.16 5.91
CA SER A 135 5.18 -7.57 4.94
C SER A 135 4.25 -8.61 4.35
N ALA A 136 3.08 -8.14 3.94
CA ALA A 136 2.11 -8.96 3.23
C ALA A 136 1.63 -8.22 1.98
N VAL A 137 1.29 -8.99 0.96
CA VAL A 137 0.62 -8.49 -0.24
C VAL A 137 -0.82 -8.94 -0.16
N VAL A 138 -1.73 -7.99 -0.03
CA VAL A 138 -3.17 -8.24 0.09
C VAL A 138 -3.84 -7.88 -1.23
N ILE A 139 -4.58 -8.81 -1.80
CA ILE A 139 -5.15 -8.63 -3.13
C ILE A 139 -6.67 -8.66 -3.04
N TYR A 140 -7.28 -7.57 -3.52
CA TYR A 140 -8.73 -7.46 -3.72
C TYR A 140 -8.99 -7.43 -5.21
N LYS A 141 -9.63 -8.46 -5.73
CA LYS A 141 -9.96 -8.49 -7.15
C LYS A 141 -11.30 -7.83 -7.38
N LYS A 142 -11.46 -7.21 -8.55
CA LYS A 142 -12.70 -6.53 -8.88
C LYS A 142 -13.88 -7.52 -8.89
N GLU A 143 -15.00 -7.04 -8.44
CA GLU A 143 -16.25 -7.77 -8.48
C GLU A 143 -16.82 -7.84 -9.88
#